data_24dc0c5d6aeab48f3c300514d207a6d0
#
_entry.id   24dc0c5d6aeab48f3c300514d207a6d0
#
_cell.length_a   1.000
_cell.length_b   1.000
_cell.length_c   1.000
_cell.angle_alpha   90.00
_cell.angle_beta   90.00
_cell.angle_gamma   90.00
#
_symmetry.space_group_name_H-M   'P 1'
#
loop_
_entity.id
_entity.type
_entity.pdbx_description
1 polymer ?
#
loop_
_entity_poly.entity_id
_entity_poly.type
_entity_poly.pdbx_seq_one_letter_code
_entity_poly.pdbx_strand_id
1 'polypeptide(L)'
;MPLPRAARQFDEISPEYDATRPPLDPETVAGIVRVLGEHGVRSVLEVGVGTGRVAGPLAAGGLRVTGVDAARGMLARARAKGLERLVRGSAYRPPFRPGAFDAALFVHVLHVLDDPPRAITVAGDVASGLVFGLVRPRSGTEGERSAGWSARRRVYEILSEEGYAVARDRPGGPGGRERELLATWPPDELVVIADRTVTEPIGRTLDLMARRASRHVLDVPPEALARAVDAVRREVGDRTFTFRRGEALAAWRPRAAAA
;
A
#
# COMPACT_ATOMS: atom_id res chain seq x y z
N MET A 1 -16.92 12.91 -13.29
CA MET A 1 -17.20 11.99 -12.16
C MET A 1 -16.49 12.47 -10.91
N PRO A 2 -17.15 12.50 -9.74
CA PRO A 2 -16.47 12.81 -8.49
C PRO A 2 -15.38 11.79 -8.20
N LEU A 3 -14.29 12.25 -7.56
CA LEU A 3 -13.20 11.39 -7.15
C LEU A 3 -13.68 10.35 -6.13
N PRO A 4 -13.18 9.09 -6.20
CA PRO A 4 -13.41 8.11 -5.13
C PRO A 4 -13.05 8.68 -3.76
N ARG A 5 -13.78 8.28 -2.71
CA ARG A 5 -13.52 8.75 -1.34
C ARG A 5 -12.06 8.57 -0.93
N ALA A 6 -11.49 7.40 -1.26
CA ALA A 6 -10.08 7.12 -0.98
C ALA A 6 -9.13 8.14 -1.62
N ALA A 7 -9.34 8.51 -2.90
CA ALA A 7 -8.48 9.46 -3.59
C ALA A 7 -8.51 10.86 -2.94
N ARG A 8 -9.70 11.32 -2.47
CA ARG A 8 -9.80 12.60 -1.72
C ARG A 8 -9.02 12.55 -0.40
N GLN A 9 -9.14 11.45 0.34
CA GLN A 9 -8.40 11.26 1.58
C GLN A 9 -6.87 11.23 1.34
N PHE A 10 -6.41 10.65 0.23
CA PHE A 10 -5.00 10.66 -0.13
C PHE A 10 -4.53 12.05 -0.59
N ASP A 11 -5.38 12.85 -1.25
CA ASP A 11 -5.07 14.25 -1.54
C ASP A 11 -4.83 15.04 -0.25
N GLU A 12 -5.69 14.87 0.75
CA GLU A 12 -5.61 15.54 2.05
C GLU A 12 -4.34 15.20 2.82
N ILE A 13 -3.96 13.92 2.89
CA ILE A 13 -2.76 13.48 3.63
C ILE A 13 -1.46 13.61 2.82
N SER A 14 -1.52 13.98 1.55
CA SER A 14 -0.35 14.01 0.67
C SER A 14 0.81 14.88 1.18
N PRO A 15 0.59 16.02 1.91
CA PRO A 15 1.69 16.81 2.45
C PRO A 15 2.59 16.05 3.43
N GLU A 16 1.99 15.22 4.28
CA GLU A 16 2.68 14.48 5.36
C GLU A 16 2.96 13.01 5.01
N TYR A 17 2.54 12.57 3.82
CA TYR A 17 2.57 11.16 3.47
C TYR A 17 3.97 10.55 3.54
N ASP A 18 4.95 11.19 2.92
CA ASP A 18 6.32 10.68 2.87
C ASP A 18 7.01 10.71 4.23
N ALA A 19 6.73 11.71 5.07
CA ALA A 19 7.27 11.81 6.43
C ALA A 19 6.80 10.66 7.34
N THR A 20 5.70 10.01 6.99
CA THR A 20 5.08 8.94 7.77
C THR A 20 5.21 7.56 7.15
N ARG A 21 5.79 7.48 5.97
CA ARG A 21 6.04 6.22 5.25
C ARG A 21 7.53 6.07 4.99
N PRO A 22 8.21 5.09 5.59
CA PRO A 22 9.61 4.84 5.27
C PRO A 22 9.76 4.52 3.78
N PRO A 23 10.92 4.78 3.19
CA PRO A 23 11.25 4.26 1.86
C PRO A 23 10.96 2.77 1.77
N LEU A 24 10.70 2.27 0.56
CA LEU A 24 10.63 0.82 0.36
C LEU A 24 12.02 0.24 0.65
N ASP A 25 12.02 -0.88 1.33
CA ASP A 25 13.27 -1.56 1.68
C ASP A 25 14.07 -1.92 0.42
N PRO A 26 15.40 -1.68 0.38
CA PRO A 26 16.23 -1.97 -0.79
C PRO A 26 16.16 -3.43 -1.25
N GLU A 27 16.07 -4.39 -0.33
CA GLU A 27 15.92 -5.81 -0.65
C GLU A 27 14.59 -6.06 -1.37
N THR A 28 13.50 -5.44 -0.91
CA THR A 28 12.20 -5.52 -1.57
C THR A 28 12.23 -4.91 -2.96
N VAL A 29 12.90 -3.76 -3.14
CA VAL A 29 13.08 -3.14 -4.47
C VAL A 29 13.86 -4.07 -5.39
N ALA A 30 15.00 -4.58 -4.93
CA ALA A 30 15.84 -5.51 -5.71
C ALA A 30 15.07 -6.77 -6.08
N GLY A 31 14.29 -7.32 -5.15
CA GLY A 31 13.42 -8.48 -5.38
C GLY A 31 12.36 -8.22 -6.46
N ILE A 32 11.71 -7.05 -6.43
CA ILE A 32 10.75 -6.66 -7.48
C ILE A 32 11.47 -6.56 -8.85
N VAL A 33 12.59 -5.84 -8.92
CA VAL A 33 13.35 -5.66 -10.17
C VAL A 33 13.79 -7.01 -10.73
N ARG A 34 14.30 -7.90 -9.88
CA ARG A 34 14.73 -9.25 -10.26
C ARG A 34 13.57 -10.05 -10.87
N VAL A 35 12.45 -10.16 -10.16
CA VAL A 35 11.29 -10.94 -10.63
C VAL A 35 10.72 -10.36 -11.93
N LEU A 36 10.56 -9.05 -12.03
CA LEU A 36 10.12 -8.41 -13.27
C LEU A 36 11.11 -8.69 -14.43
N GLY A 37 12.42 -8.67 -14.16
CA GLY A 37 13.46 -9.01 -15.13
C GLY A 37 13.40 -10.45 -15.59
N GLU A 38 13.16 -11.42 -14.71
CA GLU A 38 12.99 -12.84 -15.02
C GLU A 38 11.79 -13.08 -15.96
N HIS A 39 10.76 -12.23 -15.88
CA HIS A 39 9.62 -12.19 -16.81
C HIS A 39 9.85 -11.34 -18.08
N GLY A 40 11.06 -10.82 -18.30
CA GLY A 40 11.39 -10.01 -19.47
C GLY A 40 10.77 -8.61 -19.46
N VAL A 41 10.23 -8.14 -18.33
CA VAL A 41 9.59 -6.83 -18.19
C VAL A 41 10.61 -5.71 -18.25
N ARG A 42 10.37 -4.73 -19.13
CA ARG A 42 11.18 -3.51 -19.27
C ARG A 42 10.38 -2.24 -19.07
N SER A 43 9.06 -2.31 -19.33
CA SER A 43 8.10 -1.22 -19.13
C SER A 43 7.00 -1.65 -18.18
N VAL A 44 6.77 -0.86 -17.13
CA VAL A 44 5.76 -1.18 -16.11
C VAL A 44 4.84 -0.01 -15.84
N LEU A 45 3.54 -0.30 -15.72
CA LEU A 45 2.55 0.62 -15.20
C LEU A 45 2.40 0.41 -13.70
N GLU A 46 2.88 1.34 -12.87
CA GLU A 46 2.57 1.33 -11.44
C GLU A 46 1.19 1.93 -11.20
N VAL A 47 0.24 1.11 -10.74
CA VAL A 47 -1.13 1.52 -10.42
C VAL A 47 -1.22 1.93 -8.95
N GLY A 48 -1.65 3.17 -8.71
CA GLY A 48 -1.59 3.79 -7.38
C GLY A 48 -0.18 4.22 -7.02
N VAL A 49 0.52 4.88 -7.96
CA VAL A 49 1.93 5.30 -7.80
C VAL A 49 2.17 6.21 -6.59
N GLY A 50 1.14 6.89 -6.10
CA GLY A 50 1.21 7.78 -4.95
C GLY A 50 2.25 8.88 -5.13
N THR A 51 3.12 9.03 -4.15
CA THR A 51 4.23 10.01 -4.18
C THR A 51 5.47 9.51 -4.93
N GLY A 52 5.37 8.40 -5.67
CA GLY A 52 6.48 7.82 -6.42
C GLY A 52 7.53 7.10 -5.58
N ARG A 53 7.19 6.71 -4.36
CA ARG A 53 8.09 6.06 -3.40
C ARG A 53 8.66 4.74 -3.91
N VAL A 54 7.95 4.09 -4.82
CA VAL A 54 8.35 2.83 -5.47
C VAL A 54 8.82 3.07 -6.89
N ALA A 55 8.09 3.86 -7.69
CA ALA A 55 8.46 4.21 -9.07
C ALA A 55 9.89 4.73 -9.21
N GLY A 56 10.32 5.61 -8.31
CA GLY A 56 11.69 6.16 -8.34
C GLY A 56 12.78 5.09 -8.23
N PRO A 57 12.79 4.29 -7.16
CA PRO A 57 13.73 3.17 -7.03
C PRO A 57 13.68 2.16 -8.17
N LEU A 58 12.48 1.81 -8.68
CA LEU A 58 12.36 0.89 -9.82
C LEU A 58 12.93 1.49 -11.10
N ALA A 59 12.72 2.80 -11.34
CA ALA A 59 13.31 3.50 -12.46
C ALA A 59 14.85 3.57 -12.35
N ALA A 60 15.39 3.80 -11.16
CA ALA A 60 16.83 3.71 -10.88
C ALA A 60 17.38 2.30 -11.12
N GLY A 61 16.56 1.26 -10.93
CA GLY A 61 16.85 -0.14 -11.26
C GLY A 61 16.75 -0.49 -12.76
N GLY A 62 16.52 0.50 -13.64
CA GLY A 62 16.54 0.33 -15.11
C GLY A 62 15.17 0.07 -15.74
N LEU A 63 14.08 0.07 -14.98
CA LEU A 63 12.72 -0.11 -15.52
C LEU A 63 12.17 1.21 -16.06
N ARG A 64 11.44 1.16 -17.16
CA ARG A 64 10.63 2.28 -17.65
C ARG A 64 9.30 2.31 -16.89
N VAL A 65 9.23 3.06 -15.80
CA VAL A 65 8.05 3.16 -14.97
C VAL A 65 7.15 4.31 -15.43
N THR A 66 5.86 4.01 -15.62
CA THR A 66 4.81 5.00 -15.77
C THR A 66 3.87 4.84 -14.58
N GLY A 67 3.56 5.93 -13.90
CA GLY A 67 2.68 5.90 -12.72
C GLY A 67 1.29 6.43 -13.03
N VAL A 68 0.25 5.74 -12.55
CA VAL A 68 -1.13 6.24 -12.54
C VAL A 68 -1.64 6.36 -11.11
N ASP A 69 -2.26 7.49 -10.78
CA ASP A 69 -2.93 7.70 -9.49
C ASP A 69 -4.16 8.61 -9.67
N ALA A 70 -5.17 8.41 -8.83
CA ALA A 70 -6.36 9.24 -8.84
C ALA A 70 -6.18 10.54 -8.03
N ALA A 71 -5.27 10.54 -7.04
CA ALA A 71 -5.00 11.64 -6.12
C ALA A 71 -4.01 12.63 -6.76
N ARG A 72 -4.46 13.88 -6.94
CA ARG A 72 -3.64 14.94 -7.56
C ARG A 72 -2.46 15.35 -6.69
N GLY A 73 -2.68 15.45 -5.38
CA GLY A 73 -1.63 15.83 -4.41
C GLY A 73 -0.51 14.80 -4.38
N MET A 74 -0.84 13.51 -4.48
CA MET A 74 0.16 12.44 -4.58
C MET A 74 1.02 12.59 -5.82
N LEU A 75 0.40 12.79 -7.00
CA LEU A 75 1.14 12.99 -8.26
C LEU A 75 2.00 14.25 -8.24
N ALA A 76 1.55 15.33 -7.59
CA ALA A 76 2.35 16.54 -7.43
C ALA A 76 3.64 16.26 -6.64
N ARG A 77 3.54 15.46 -5.57
CA ARG A 77 4.70 15.02 -4.79
C ARG A 77 5.64 14.13 -5.60
N ALA A 78 5.09 13.22 -6.38
CA ALA A 78 5.89 12.36 -7.26
C ALA A 78 6.68 13.18 -8.31
N ARG A 79 6.02 14.19 -8.91
CA ARG A 79 6.68 15.13 -9.84
C ARG A 79 7.79 15.92 -9.17
N ALA A 80 7.57 16.42 -7.96
CA ALA A 80 8.59 17.14 -7.20
C ALA A 80 9.85 16.30 -6.92
N LYS A 81 9.75 14.96 -6.99
CA LYS A 81 10.88 14.02 -6.89
C LYS A 81 11.51 13.68 -8.23
N GLY A 82 11.13 14.35 -9.32
CA GLY A 82 11.69 14.15 -10.65
C GLY A 82 11.03 13.03 -11.47
N LEU A 83 9.90 12.51 -11.05
CA LEU A 83 9.17 11.54 -11.86
C LEU A 83 8.32 12.25 -12.93
N GLU A 84 8.64 11.98 -14.21
CA GLU A 84 8.01 12.66 -15.35
C GLU A 84 6.81 11.88 -15.91
N ARG A 85 6.86 10.55 -15.90
CA ARG A 85 5.85 9.67 -16.52
C ARG A 85 4.69 9.40 -15.55
N LEU A 86 3.90 10.45 -15.30
CA LEU A 86 2.79 10.41 -14.35
C LEU A 86 1.49 10.83 -14.99
N VAL A 87 0.47 10.01 -14.83
CA VAL A 87 -0.87 10.23 -15.37
C VAL A 87 -1.91 10.19 -14.27
N ARG A 88 -2.83 11.15 -14.27
CA ARG A 88 -3.99 11.10 -13.38
C ARG A 88 -5.05 10.18 -13.96
N GLY A 89 -5.41 9.13 -13.23
CA GLY A 89 -6.39 8.14 -13.68
C GLY A 89 -6.87 7.23 -12.56
N SER A 90 -7.93 6.48 -12.85
CA SER A 90 -8.47 5.47 -11.96
C SER A 90 -7.81 4.12 -12.24
N ALA A 91 -7.59 3.31 -11.20
CA ALA A 91 -7.18 1.91 -11.32
C ALA A 91 -8.18 1.06 -12.13
N TYR A 92 -9.45 1.48 -12.16
CA TYR A 92 -10.53 0.81 -12.88
C TYR A 92 -10.73 1.29 -14.33
N ARG A 93 -10.01 2.33 -14.72
CA ARG A 93 -10.10 2.93 -16.05
C ARG A 93 -8.85 3.76 -16.34
N PRO A 94 -7.68 3.11 -16.39
CA PRO A 94 -6.43 3.80 -16.71
C PRO A 94 -6.48 4.27 -18.17
N PRO A 95 -6.00 5.49 -18.47
CA PRO A 95 -6.14 6.09 -19.80
C PRO A 95 -5.01 5.63 -20.75
N PHE A 96 -4.86 4.33 -20.91
CA PHE A 96 -3.86 3.73 -21.80
C PHE A 96 -4.53 2.74 -22.75
N ARG A 97 -3.91 2.56 -23.90
CA ARG A 97 -4.33 1.54 -24.87
C ARG A 97 -3.98 0.13 -24.38
N PRO A 98 -4.70 -0.90 -24.83
CA PRO A 98 -4.33 -2.28 -24.54
C PRO A 98 -2.87 -2.59 -24.93
N GLY A 99 -2.18 -3.37 -24.12
CA GLY A 99 -0.80 -3.79 -24.37
C GLY A 99 0.24 -2.66 -24.37
N ALA A 100 -0.05 -1.52 -23.73
CA ALA A 100 0.87 -0.37 -23.71
C ALA A 100 2.12 -0.63 -22.85
N PHE A 101 2.07 -1.60 -21.95
CA PHE A 101 3.14 -1.95 -21.01
C PHE A 101 3.41 -3.46 -21.05
N ASP A 102 4.61 -3.87 -20.67
CA ASP A 102 4.94 -5.29 -20.53
C ASP A 102 4.25 -5.88 -19.31
N ALA A 103 4.12 -5.11 -18.22
CA ALA A 103 3.44 -5.51 -17.00
C ALA A 103 2.77 -4.33 -16.29
N ALA A 104 1.78 -4.62 -15.44
CA ALA A 104 1.29 -3.71 -14.41
C ALA A 104 1.76 -4.14 -13.03
N LEU A 105 1.90 -3.18 -12.11
CA LEU A 105 2.39 -3.40 -10.75
C LEU A 105 1.53 -2.65 -9.75
N PHE A 106 1.10 -3.35 -8.70
CA PHE A 106 0.37 -2.82 -7.56
C PHE A 106 1.25 -2.94 -6.31
N VAL A 107 1.66 -1.81 -5.71
CA VAL A 107 2.42 -1.81 -4.46
C VAL A 107 1.67 -1.02 -3.40
N HIS A 108 1.29 -1.71 -2.31
CA HIS A 108 0.55 -1.10 -1.19
C HIS A 108 -0.75 -0.39 -1.57
N VAL A 109 -1.43 -0.82 -2.62
CA VAL A 109 -2.68 -0.22 -3.10
C VAL A 109 -3.86 -1.19 -3.14
N LEU A 110 -3.64 -2.50 -3.29
CA LEU A 110 -4.71 -3.50 -3.41
C LEU A 110 -5.70 -3.45 -2.24
N HIS A 111 -5.22 -3.23 -1.02
CA HIS A 111 -6.06 -3.11 0.18
C HIS A 111 -6.89 -1.82 0.24
N VAL A 112 -6.61 -0.85 -0.63
CA VAL A 112 -7.33 0.44 -0.71
C VAL A 112 -8.46 0.38 -1.73
N LEU A 113 -8.35 -0.51 -2.73
CA LEU A 113 -9.32 -0.65 -3.81
C LEU A 113 -10.61 -1.30 -3.31
N ASP A 114 -11.74 -0.87 -3.86
CA ASP A 114 -13.05 -1.46 -3.53
C ASP A 114 -13.23 -2.82 -4.19
N ASP A 115 -12.70 -3.01 -5.40
CA ASP A 115 -12.75 -4.23 -6.20
C ASP A 115 -11.35 -4.54 -6.78
N PRO A 116 -10.45 -5.15 -5.99
CA PRO A 116 -9.11 -5.50 -6.46
C PRO A 116 -9.10 -6.44 -7.69
N PRO A 117 -9.95 -7.49 -7.78
CA PRO A 117 -10.01 -8.34 -8.96
C PRO A 117 -10.26 -7.57 -10.25
N ARG A 118 -11.25 -6.68 -10.26
CA ARG A 118 -11.54 -5.84 -11.41
C ARG A 118 -10.36 -4.93 -11.78
N ALA A 119 -9.69 -4.33 -10.80
CA ALA A 119 -8.54 -3.47 -11.06
C ALA A 119 -7.38 -4.27 -11.68
N ILE A 120 -7.13 -5.49 -11.21
CA ILE A 120 -6.11 -6.40 -11.76
C ILE A 120 -6.48 -6.80 -13.19
N THR A 121 -7.74 -7.17 -13.46
CA THR A 121 -8.19 -7.50 -14.82
C THR A 121 -7.97 -6.35 -15.79
N VAL A 122 -8.43 -5.15 -15.42
CA VAL A 122 -8.27 -3.94 -16.25
C VAL A 122 -6.80 -3.58 -16.45
N ALA A 123 -5.97 -3.74 -15.42
CA ALA A 123 -4.53 -3.53 -15.53
C ALA A 123 -3.88 -4.57 -16.48
N GLY A 124 -4.37 -5.80 -16.49
CA GLY A 124 -3.94 -6.85 -17.42
C GLY A 124 -4.19 -6.49 -18.87
N ASP A 125 -5.32 -5.86 -19.17
CA ASP A 125 -5.65 -5.42 -20.55
C ASP A 125 -4.64 -4.39 -21.08
N VAL A 126 -4.17 -3.47 -20.24
CA VAL A 126 -3.18 -2.45 -20.63
C VAL A 126 -1.73 -2.93 -20.52
N ALA A 127 -1.50 -4.09 -19.90
CA ALA A 127 -0.17 -4.63 -19.56
C ALA A 127 0.08 -6.02 -20.15
N SER A 128 -0.30 -6.25 -21.40
CA SER A 128 -0.02 -7.51 -22.13
C SER A 128 -0.38 -8.78 -21.34
N GLY A 129 -1.38 -8.70 -20.46
CA GLY A 129 -1.88 -9.84 -19.66
C GLY A 129 -1.02 -10.20 -18.44
N LEU A 130 -0.05 -9.40 -18.04
CA LEU A 130 0.81 -9.68 -16.88
C LEU A 130 0.67 -8.60 -15.80
N VAL A 131 0.24 -9.01 -14.61
CA VAL A 131 0.01 -8.11 -13.48
C VAL A 131 0.71 -8.64 -12.24
N PHE A 132 1.46 -7.78 -11.57
CA PHE A 132 2.12 -8.06 -10.31
C PHE A 132 1.51 -7.27 -9.16
N GLY A 133 1.50 -7.87 -7.98
CA GLY A 133 1.11 -7.20 -6.75
C GLY A 133 2.06 -7.54 -5.60
N LEU A 134 2.57 -6.51 -4.92
CA LEU A 134 3.30 -6.73 -3.67
C LEU A 134 2.30 -7.10 -2.58
N VAL A 135 2.43 -8.30 -2.05
CA VAL A 135 1.59 -8.84 -1.00
C VAL A 135 2.42 -9.29 0.19
N ARG A 136 1.77 -9.40 1.35
CA ARG A 136 2.39 -9.92 2.56
C ARG A 136 1.78 -11.28 2.88
N PRO A 137 2.42 -12.37 2.42
CA PRO A 137 2.02 -13.70 2.83
C PRO A 137 2.15 -13.81 4.35
N ARG A 138 1.36 -14.69 4.95
CA ARG A 138 1.41 -14.92 6.39
C ARG A 138 2.83 -15.30 6.81
N SER A 139 3.55 -14.37 7.42
CA SER A 139 4.80 -14.65 8.12
C SER A 139 4.52 -14.48 9.63
N GLY A 140 4.77 -15.53 10.39
CA GLY A 140 4.62 -15.53 11.86
C GLY A 140 3.31 -16.10 12.39
N THR A 141 3.36 -16.63 13.61
CA THR A 141 2.21 -17.08 14.40
C THR A 141 1.32 -15.90 14.81
N GLU A 142 0.06 -16.15 15.10
CA GLU A 142 -0.93 -15.12 15.47
C GLU A 142 -0.48 -14.20 16.63
N GLY A 143 0.44 -14.67 17.48
CA GLY A 143 0.99 -13.89 18.60
C GLY A 143 2.02 -12.83 18.24
N GLU A 144 2.74 -12.96 17.12
CA GLU A 144 3.86 -12.07 16.77
C GLU A 144 3.46 -10.77 16.05
N ARG A 145 2.22 -10.66 15.57
CA ARG A 145 1.71 -9.44 14.91
C ARG A 145 1.29 -8.33 15.87
N SER A 146 1.53 -8.48 17.16
CA SER A 146 0.54 -7.94 18.06
C SER A 146 0.82 -6.58 18.66
N ALA A 147 2.06 -6.19 18.96
CA ALA A 147 2.23 -5.02 19.84
C ALA A 147 1.95 -3.68 19.16
N GLY A 148 2.54 -3.40 17.97
CA GLY A 148 2.26 -2.14 17.26
C GLY A 148 0.82 -2.10 16.71
N TRP A 149 0.28 -3.23 16.28
CA TRP A 149 -1.12 -3.34 15.86
C TRP A 149 -2.07 -3.23 17.05
N SER A 150 -1.74 -3.84 18.18
CA SER A 150 -2.50 -3.74 19.42
C SER A 150 -2.51 -2.30 19.95
N ALA A 151 -1.39 -1.58 19.89
CA ALA A 151 -1.33 -0.17 20.27
C ALA A 151 -2.22 0.69 19.37
N ARG A 152 -2.17 0.49 18.03
CA ARG A 152 -3.07 1.18 17.10
C ARG A 152 -4.54 0.88 17.38
N ARG A 153 -4.86 -0.38 17.58
CA ARG A 153 -6.21 -0.83 17.90
C ARG A 153 -6.69 -0.19 19.20
N ARG A 154 -5.84 -0.14 20.22
CA ARG A 154 -6.18 0.47 21.52
C ARG A 154 -6.47 1.97 21.38
N VAL A 155 -5.72 2.70 20.56
CA VAL A 155 -6.04 4.10 20.23
C VAL A 155 -7.42 4.21 19.57
N TYR A 156 -7.75 3.33 18.62
CA TYR A 156 -9.07 3.34 17.97
C TYR A 156 -10.21 2.95 18.93
N GLU A 157 -9.96 2.07 19.89
CA GLU A 157 -10.92 1.71 20.93
C GLU A 157 -11.25 2.93 21.81
N ILE A 158 -10.23 3.64 22.31
CA ILE A 158 -10.40 4.86 23.11
C ILE A 158 -11.20 5.92 22.32
N LEU A 159 -10.83 6.18 21.06
CA LEU A 159 -11.55 7.14 20.23
C LEU A 159 -13.00 6.72 19.97
N SER A 160 -13.26 5.41 19.81
CA SER A 160 -14.63 4.92 19.63
C SER A 160 -15.45 5.03 20.93
N GLU A 161 -14.84 4.80 22.08
CA GLU A 161 -15.44 4.99 23.41
C GLU A 161 -15.80 6.48 23.66
N GLU A 162 -14.99 7.42 23.11
CA GLU A 162 -15.27 8.85 23.11
C GLU A 162 -16.30 9.28 22.04
N GLY A 163 -16.86 8.34 21.26
CA GLY A 163 -17.90 8.61 20.25
C GLY A 163 -17.40 9.01 18.86
N TYR A 164 -16.09 8.97 18.61
CA TYR A 164 -15.54 9.27 17.28
C TYR A 164 -15.68 8.08 16.32
N ALA A 165 -16.12 8.38 15.10
CA ALA A 165 -16.16 7.40 14.03
C ALA A 165 -14.75 7.15 13.48
N VAL A 166 -14.06 6.16 14.02
CA VAL A 166 -12.82 5.67 13.45
C VAL A 166 -13.12 4.50 12.50
N ALA A 167 -12.55 4.53 11.30
CA ALA A 167 -12.69 3.41 10.39
C ALA A 167 -11.99 2.20 11.01
N ARG A 168 -12.79 1.32 11.59
CA ARG A 168 -12.28 0.03 12.09
C ARG A 168 -11.64 -0.70 10.92
N ASP A 169 -10.48 -1.29 11.16
CA ASP A 169 -9.92 -2.24 10.21
C ASP A 169 -11.02 -3.26 9.90
N ARG A 170 -11.27 -3.48 8.60
CA ARG A 170 -12.27 -4.47 8.15
C ARG A 170 -11.95 -5.85 8.75
N PRO A 171 -12.94 -6.76 8.87
CA PRO A 171 -12.72 -8.10 9.36
C PRO A 171 -11.47 -8.72 8.72
N GLY A 172 -10.51 -9.18 9.54
CA GLY A 172 -9.24 -9.73 9.07
C GLY A 172 -7.99 -8.91 9.36
N GLY A 173 -8.11 -7.69 9.91
CA GLY A 173 -6.96 -6.84 10.30
C GLY A 173 -6.12 -6.32 9.10
N PRO A 174 -4.91 -5.78 9.36
CA PRO A 174 -4.02 -5.30 8.31
C PRO A 174 -3.74 -6.38 7.25
N GLY A 175 -3.95 -6.05 5.97
CA GLY A 175 -3.84 -6.99 4.85
C GLY A 175 -5.03 -7.95 4.71
N GLY A 176 -6.14 -7.74 5.41
CA GLY A 176 -7.34 -8.59 5.31
C GLY A 176 -7.85 -8.73 3.88
N ARG A 177 -7.96 -7.61 3.15
CA ARG A 177 -8.36 -7.61 1.73
C ARG A 177 -7.35 -8.32 0.81
N GLU A 178 -6.06 -8.17 1.07
CA GLU A 178 -5.04 -8.88 0.29
C GLU A 178 -5.13 -10.39 0.53
N ARG A 179 -5.37 -10.82 1.78
CA ARG A 179 -5.58 -12.24 2.09
C ARG A 179 -6.86 -12.78 1.48
N GLU A 180 -7.94 -12.02 1.53
CA GLU A 180 -9.20 -12.37 0.87
C GLU A 180 -9.01 -12.51 -0.64
N LEU A 181 -8.31 -11.56 -1.27
CA LEU A 181 -7.96 -11.63 -2.69
C LEU A 181 -7.16 -12.90 -2.99
N LEU A 182 -6.09 -13.18 -2.24
CA LEU A 182 -5.25 -14.37 -2.47
C LEU A 182 -6.01 -15.68 -2.24
N ALA A 183 -7.00 -15.70 -1.34
CA ALA A 183 -7.84 -16.86 -1.07
C ALA A 183 -8.93 -17.08 -2.13
N THR A 184 -9.55 -16.00 -2.62
CA THR A 184 -10.66 -16.06 -3.57
C THR A 184 -10.20 -16.04 -5.04
N TRP A 185 -9.06 -15.43 -5.29
CA TRP A 185 -8.43 -15.37 -6.59
C TRP A 185 -6.91 -15.55 -6.45
N PRO A 186 -6.45 -16.79 -6.28
CA PRO A 186 -5.03 -17.09 -6.11
C PRO A 186 -4.23 -16.61 -7.33
N PRO A 187 -3.01 -16.11 -7.12
CA PRO A 187 -2.13 -15.76 -8.23
C PRO A 187 -1.63 -17.02 -8.94
N ASP A 188 -1.26 -16.87 -10.21
CA ASP A 188 -0.62 -17.95 -10.99
C ASP A 188 0.79 -18.26 -10.44
N GLU A 189 1.44 -17.26 -9.82
CA GLU A 189 2.76 -17.40 -9.23
C GLU A 189 2.88 -16.51 -7.98
N LEU A 190 3.62 -16.99 -6.98
CA LEU A 190 3.92 -16.25 -5.75
C LEU A 190 5.39 -16.41 -5.39
N VAL A 191 6.17 -15.35 -5.55
CA VAL A 191 7.61 -15.33 -5.29
C VAL A 191 7.92 -14.55 -4.03
N VAL A 192 8.49 -15.19 -3.02
CA VAL A 192 9.00 -14.48 -1.83
C VAL A 192 10.23 -13.68 -2.25
N ILE A 193 10.19 -12.37 -2.02
CA ILE A 193 11.24 -11.44 -2.44
C ILE A 193 12.00 -10.84 -1.25
N ALA A 194 11.41 -10.85 -0.06
CA ALA A 194 12.07 -10.47 1.18
C ALA A 194 11.43 -11.20 2.37
N ASP A 195 12.26 -11.60 3.32
CA ASP A 195 11.80 -12.23 4.56
C ASP A 195 12.80 -11.95 5.69
N ARG A 196 12.43 -11.04 6.58
CA ARG A 196 13.33 -10.53 7.62
C ARG A 196 12.65 -10.39 8.97
N THR A 197 13.44 -10.52 10.01
CA THR A 197 13.04 -10.18 11.37
C THR A 197 13.22 -8.68 11.59
N VAL A 198 12.17 -8.01 12.06
CA VAL A 198 12.14 -6.58 12.33
C VAL A 198 11.85 -6.37 13.80
N THR A 199 12.68 -5.55 14.47
CA THR A 199 12.43 -5.08 15.83
C THR A 199 12.13 -3.58 15.80
N GLU A 200 10.99 -3.19 16.31
CA GLU A 200 10.54 -1.79 16.32
C GLU A 200 10.03 -1.39 17.71
N PRO A 201 10.30 -0.15 18.18
CA PRO A 201 9.64 0.37 19.36
C PRO A 201 8.16 0.61 19.08
N ILE A 202 7.30 0.28 20.04
CA ILE A 202 5.84 0.50 19.92
C ILE A 202 5.54 1.99 19.73
N GLY A 203 6.32 2.85 20.39
CA GLY A 203 6.22 4.31 20.27
C GLY A 203 6.24 4.82 18.84
N ARG A 204 6.99 4.18 17.94
CA ARG A 204 7.02 4.55 16.51
C ARG A 204 5.63 4.48 15.86
N THR A 205 4.82 3.45 16.18
CA THR A 205 3.45 3.36 15.68
C THR A 205 2.59 4.51 16.18
N LEU A 206 2.75 4.88 17.46
CA LEU A 206 2.03 5.98 18.08
C LEU A 206 2.43 7.33 17.50
N ASP A 207 3.73 7.55 17.24
CA ASP A 207 4.24 8.76 16.57
C ASP A 207 3.64 8.93 15.17
N LEU A 208 3.56 7.85 14.40
CA LEU A 208 2.94 7.87 13.08
C LEU A 208 1.45 8.20 13.14
N MET A 209 0.75 7.74 14.19
CA MET A 209 -0.66 8.07 14.40
C MET A 209 -0.85 9.54 14.79
N ALA A 210 -0.01 10.06 15.70
CA ALA A 210 -0.05 11.45 16.15
C ALA A 210 0.10 12.46 15.00
N ARG A 211 0.86 12.11 13.95
CA ARG A 211 1.02 12.93 12.73
C ARG A 211 -0.19 12.94 11.80
N ARG A 212 -1.32 12.32 12.18
CA ARG A 212 -2.57 12.26 11.40
C ARG A 212 -2.42 11.79 9.94
N ALA A 213 -1.33 11.13 9.61
CA ALA A 213 -1.08 10.64 8.25
C ALA A 213 -1.84 9.34 7.92
N SER A 214 -2.82 9.00 8.74
CA SER A 214 -3.72 7.87 8.50
C SER A 214 -5.11 8.39 8.12
N ARG A 215 -5.62 7.98 6.98
CA ARG A 215 -6.98 8.27 6.53
C ARG A 215 -8.08 7.85 7.54
N HIS A 216 -7.73 6.97 8.50
CA HIS A 216 -8.67 6.45 9.49
C HIS A 216 -8.96 7.41 10.64
N VAL A 217 -8.17 8.47 10.79
CA VAL A 217 -8.29 9.47 11.86
C VAL A 217 -8.44 10.90 11.34
N LEU A 218 -8.73 11.08 10.04
CA LEU A 218 -8.89 12.41 9.44
C LEU A 218 -10.05 13.20 10.06
N ASP A 219 -11.16 12.51 10.33
CA ASP A 219 -12.36 13.10 10.91
C ASP A 219 -12.30 13.21 12.46
N VAL A 220 -11.19 12.80 13.08
CA VAL A 220 -10.98 12.89 14.54
C VAL A 220 -10.30 14.22 14.86
N PRO A 221 -10.80 15.01 15.85
CA PRO A 221 -10.11 16.21 16.29
C PRO A 221 -8.67 15.95 16.73
N PRO A 222 -7.70 16.83 16.40
CA PRO A 222 -6.28 16.61 16.73
C PRO A 222 -6.05 16.36 18.22
N GLU A 223 -6.74 17.11 19.08
CA GLU A 223 -6.64 16.99 20.54
C GLU A 223 -7.18 15.66 21.07
N ALA A 224 -8.24 15.12 20.49
CA ALA A 224 -8.77 13.83 20.87
C ALA A 224 -7.80 12.69 20.48
N LEU A 225 -7.26 12.76 19.26
CA LEU A 225 -6.25 11.82 18.81
C LEU A 225 -4.99 11.89 19.69
N ALA A 226 -4.52 13.08 20.05
CA ALA A 226 -3.37 13.25 20.92
C ALA A 226 -3.61 12.61 22.30
N ARG A 227 -4.78 12.89 22.92
CA ARG A 227 -5.14 12.27 24.23
C ARG A 227 -5.13 10.74 24.14
N ALA A 228 -5.76 10.17 23.11
CA ALA A 228 -5.81 8.72 22.93
C ALA A 228 -4.42 8.10 22.70
N VAL A 229 -3.58 8.74 21.89
CA VAL A 229 -2.20 8.33 21.67
C VAL A 229 -1.38 8.37 22.96
N ASP A 230 -1.49 9.46 23.73
CA ASP A 230 -0.76 9.62 25.00
C ASP A 230 -1.22 8.62 26.06
N ALA A 231 -2.52 8.31 26.10
CA ALA A 231 -3.05 7.28 26.99
C ALA A 231 -2.40 5.91 26.68
N VAL A 232 -2.39 5.51 25.42
CA VAL A 232 -1.78 4.24 25.01
C VAL A 232 -0.25 4.27 25.23
N ARG A 233 0.42 5.42 25.00
CA ARG A 233 1.85 5.56 25.27
C ARG A 233 2.19 5.30 26.74
N ARG A 234 1.36 5.79 27.66
CA ARG A 234 1.53 5.48 29.10
C ARG A 234 1.30 3.99 29.42
N GLU A 235 0.35 3.34 28.75
CA GLU A 235 0.09 1.91 28.93
C GLU A 235 1.26 1.03 28.44
N VAL A 236 1.84 1.38 27.28
CA VAL A 236 2.84 0.53 26.62
C VAL A 236 4.28 0.86 27.00
N GLY A 237 4.60 2.09 27.44
CA GLY A 237 5.96 2.53 27.75
C GLY A 237 6.91 2.39 26.56
N ASP A 238 8.20 2.14 26.85
CA ASP A 238 9.28 2.02 25.86
C ASP A 238 9.45 0.58 25.31
N ARG A 239 8.40 -0.22 25.36
CA ARG A 239 8.46 -1.60 24.86
C ARG A 239 8.76 -1.65 23.37
N THR A 240 9.60 -2.63 23.00
CA THR A 240 9.85 -3.01 21.61
C THR A 240 9.13 -4.32 21.30
N PHE A 241 8.88 -4.56 20.02
CA PHE A 241 8.38 -5.83 19.55
C PHE A 241 9.17 -6.30 18.34
N THR A 242 9.34 -7.61 18.25
CA THR A 242 10.03 -8.26 17.15
C THR A 242 9.02 -9.10 16.38
N PHE A 243 9.04 -8.98 15.06
CA PHE A 243 8.16 -9.74 14.19
C PHE A 243 8.84 -10.07 12.87
N ARG A 244 8.38 -11.16 12.25
CA ARG A 244 8.84 -11.53 10.91
C ARG A 244 8.03 -10.77 9.85
N ARG A 245 8.74 -10.12 8.93
CA ARG A 245 8.15 -9.39 7.81
C ARG A 245 8.52 -10.10 6.52
N GLY A 246 7.58 -10.88 5.98
CA GLY A 246 7.69 -11.46 4.65
C GLY A 246 7.01 -10.56 3.62
N GLU A 247 7.63 -10.41 2.46
CA GLU A 247 7.07 -9.74 1.29
C GLU A 247 7.21 -10.66 0.08
N ALA A 248 6.14 -10.78 -0.69
CA ALA A 248 6.11 -11.60 -1.89
C ALA A 248 5.51 -10.81 -3.04
N LEU A 249 5.95 -11.13 -4.24
CA LEU A 249 5.35 -10.64 -5.47
C LEU A 249 4.41 -11.73 -6.00
N ALA A 250 3.12 -11.42 -6.02
CA ALA A 250 2.10 -12.24 -6.61
C ALA A 250 1.94 -11.86 -8.09
N ALA A 251 1.93 -12.81 -8.99
CA ALA A 251 1.70 -12.60 -10.41
C ALA A 251 0.37 -13.21 -10.84
N TRP A 252 -0.42 -12.43 -11.55
CA TRP A 252 -1.66 -12.85 -12.19
C TRP A 252 -1.55 -12.69 -13.71
N ARG A 253 -2.13 -13.63 -14.44
CA ARG A 253 -2.32 -13.59 -15.88
C ARG A 253 -3.82 -13.53 -16.19
N PRO A 254 -4.50 -12.40 -15.88
CA PRO A 254 -5.92 -12.30 -16.12
C PRO A 254 -6.17 -12.49 -17.63
N ARG A 255 -7.04 -13.45 -17.96
CA ARG A 255 -7.50 -13.59 -19.35
C ARG A 255 -8.30 -12.33 -19.69
N ALA A 256 -8.03 -11.75 -20.86
CA ALA A 256 -8.87 -10.69 -21.38
C ALA A 256 -10.33 -11.11 -21.24
N ALA A 257 -11.17 -10.21 -20.69
CA ALA A 257 -12.60 -10.48 -20.70
C ALA A 257 -12.99 -10.77 -22.16
N ALA A 258 -13.58 -11.93 -22.41
CA ALA A 258 -14.11 -12.23 -23.74
C ALA A 258 -15.05 -11.10 -24.14
N ALA A 259 -14.74 -10.44 -25.25
CA ALA A 259 -15.44 -9.28 -25.78
C ALA A 259 -16.90 -9.61 -26.12
#